data_cdbfacf3d02b4f006d50d8f45474abe1
#
_entry.id   cdbfacf3d02b4f006d50d8f45474abe1
#
_cell.length_a   1.000
_cell.length_b   1.000
_cell.length_c   1.000
_cell.angle_alpha   90.00
_cell.angle_beta   90.00
_cell.angle_gamma   90.00
#
_symmetry.space_group_name_H-M   'P 1'
#
loop_
_entity.id
_entity.type
_entity.pdbx_description
1 polymer ?
#
loop_
_entity_poly.entity_id
_entity_poly.type
_entity_poly.pdbx_seq_one_letter_code
_entity_poly.pdbx_strand_id
1 'polypeptide(L)'
;MPPRASRRIVELLAEAIVADTQGLKADLPPPQALPPLNEAILISDFLVEPARLRNVVETIAARGARGHCVMIIDPVEETFPFRGQAELENPEDGTHLRIGDATTWGEDYRRRIARHRDEVTAALASRGWTLSLHHTDQPASGVVLRLLNLIATSRGAAALQPLAPGR
;
A
#
# COMPACT_ATOMS: atom_id res chain seq x y z
N MET A 1 -25.62 11.95 -6.65
CA MET A 1 -25.53 11.63 -5.21
C MET A 1 -24.67 10.41 -5.06
N PRO A 2 -23.54 10.41 -4.31
CA PRO A 2 -22.78 9.19 -4.08
C PRO A 2 -23.67 8.21 -3.28
N PRO A 3 -23.60 6.90 -3.59
CA PRO A 3 -24.32 5.91 -2.80
C PRO A 3 -23.81 5.99 -1.36
N ARG A 4 -24.71 6.24 -0.42
CA ARG A 4 -24.39 6.11 1.00
C ARG A 4 -24.09 4.65 1.25
N ALA A 5 -22.83 4.32 1.50
CA ALA A 5 -22.50 3.00 2.07
C ALA A 5 -23.33 2.87 3.34
N SER A 6 -24.23 1.88 3.40
CA SER A 6 -25.02 1.70 4.61
C SER A 6 -24.05 1.24 5.70
N ARG A 7 -24.27 1.71 6.93
CA ARG A 7 -23.49 1.27 8.12
C ARG A 7 -23.30 -0.26 8.13
N ARG A 8 -24.31 -1.00 7.71
CA ARG A 8 -24.29 -2.47 7.59
C ARG A 8 -23.21 -2.97 6.61
N ILE A 9 -22.94 -2.27 5.50
CA ILE A 9 -21.88 -2.67 4.54
C ILE A 9 -20.50 -2.49 5.18
N VAL A 10 -20.30 -1.41 5.93
CA VAL A 10 -19.03 -1.16 6.64
C VAL A 10 -18.81 -2.20 7.74
N GLU A 11 -19.86 -2.55 8.49
CA GLU A 11 -19.81 -3.59 9.51
C GLU A 11 -19.48 -4.96 8.89
N LEU A 12 -20.14 -5.35 7.81
CA LEU A 12 -19.87 -6.61 7.09
C LEU A 12 -18.44 -6.65 6.51
N LEU A 13 -17.93 -5.52 6.00
CA LEU A 13 -16.56 -5.44 5.50
C LEU A 13 -15.55 -5.60 6.66
N ALA A 14 -15.79 -4.94 7.78
CA ALA A 14 -14.94 -5.06 8.96
C ALA A 14 -14.93 -6.50 9.50
N GLU A 15 -16.11 -7.14 9.58
CA GLU A 15 -16.23 -8.55 9.97
C GLU A 15 -15.48 -9.47 9.01
N ALA A 16 -15.59 -9.24 7.69
CA ALA A 16 -14.90 -10.04 6.69
C ALA A 16 -13.38 -9.90 6.80
N ILE A 17 -12.86 -8.68 7.02
CA ILE A 17 -11.42 -8.43 7.21
C ILE A 17 -10.90 -9.13 8.47
N VAL A 18 -11.65 -9.05 9.58
CA VAL A 18 -11.25 -9.71 10.85
C VAL A 18 -11.32 -11.23 10.74
N ALA A 19 -12.27 -11.77 9.97
CA ALA A 19 -12.43 -13.21 9.76
C ALA A 19 -11.43 -13.81 8.76
N ASP A 20 -10.80 -12.99 7.93
CA ASP A 20 -9.82 -13.44 6.92
C ASP A 20 -8.45 -13.67 7.55
N THR A 21 -8.25 -14.87 8.06
CA THR A 21 -6.95 -15.32 8.59
C THR A 21 -6.04 -15.90 7.51
N GLN A 22 -6.54 -16.13 6.30
CA GLN A 22 -5.77 -16.72 5.20
C GLN A 22 -4.86 -15.66 4.52
N GLY A 23 -5.30 -14.40 4.47
CA GLY A 23 -4.56 -13.30 3.90
C GLY A 23 -3.25 -12.96 4.64
N LEU A 24 -3.15 -13.33 5.91
CA LEU A 24 -1.97 -13.07 6.75
C LEU A 24 -0.68 -13.79 6.30
N LYS A 25 -0.75 -14.67 5.32
CA LYS A 25 0.40 -15.44 4.81
C LYS A 25 0.92 -14.95 3.45
N ALA A 26 0.26 -13.99 2.84
CA ALA A 26 0.61 -13.51 1.51
C ALA A 26 1.04 -12.04 1.57
N ASP A 27 2.27 -11.73 1.16
CA ASP A 27 2.81 -10.36 1.08
C ASP A 27 2.05 -9.47 0.10
N LEU A 28 1.42 -10.06 -0.92
CA LEU A 28 0.68 -9.38 -1.97
C LEU A 28 -0.63 -10.12 -2.28
N PRO A 29 -1.69 -9.39 -2.70
CA PRO A 29 -2.93 -10.02 -3.12
C PRO A 29 -2.70 -10.89 -4.36
N PRO A 30 -3.55 -11.92 -4.58
CA PRO A 30 -3.47 -12.73 -5.79
C PRO A 30 -3.66 -11.85 -7.03
N PRO A 31 -2.88 -12.08 -8.10
CA PRO A 31 -2.99 -11.31 -9.33
C PRO A 31 -4.34 -11.60 -10.00
N GLN A 32 -5.23 -10.62 -9.95
CA GLN A 32 -6.57 -10.71 -10.55
C GLN A 32 -6.90 -9.44 -11.32
N ALA A 33 -7.22 -9.57 -12.61
CA ALA A 33 -7.64 -8.44 -13.43
C ALA A 33 -9.03 -7.94 -12.99
N LEU A 34 -9.10 -6.68 -12.61
CA LEU A 34 -10.36 -6.04 -12.24
C LEU A 34 -11.07 -5.45 -13.48
N PRO A 35 -12.42 -5.40 -13.48
CA PRO A 35 -13.17 -4.74 -14.53
C PRO A 35 -12.79 -3.26 -14.69
N PRO A 36 -13.01 -2.66 -15.88
CA PRO A 36 -12.83 -1.22 -16.09
C PRO A 36 -13.65 -0.40 -15.07
N LEU A 37 -13.16 0.77 -14.72
CA LEU A 37 -13.79 1.71 -13.77
C LEU A 37 -13.85 1.21 -12.32
N ASN A 38 -13.29 0.05 -12.02
CA ASN A 38 -13.09 -0.36 -10.64
C ASN A 38 -11.85 0.32 -10.06
N GLU A 39 -11.90 0.53 -8.75
CA GLU A 39 -10.80 1.08 -7.97
C GLU A 39 -10.27 0.00 -7.04
N ALA A 40 -8.98 -0.29 -7.10
CA ALA A 40 -8.29 -1.15 -6.15
C ALA A 40 -7.66 -0.31 -5.04
N ILE A 41 -7.76 -0.79 -3.81
CA ILE A 41 -7.06 -0.20 -2.66
C ILE A 41 -6.18 -1.29 -2.08
N LEU A 42 -4.87 -1.05 -2.06
CA LEU A 42 -3.90 -1.92 -1.42
C LEU A 42 -3.35 -1.22 -0.17
N ILE A 43 -3.36 -1.91 0.95
CA ILE A 43 -2.85 -1.40 2.23
C ILE A 43 -1.84 -2.41 2.74
N SER A 44 -0.58 -1.99 2.88
CA SER A 44 0.54 -2.84 3.31
C SER A 44 1.74 -1.96 3.70
N ASP A 45 2.78 -2.53 4.27
CA ASP A 45 4.10 -1.93 4.38
C ASP A 45 4.86 -1.93 3.04
N PHE A 46 4.45 -2.78 2.08
CA PHE A 46 5.09 -2.97 0.78
C PHE A 46 6.58 -3.30 0.86
N LEU A 47 7.03 -3.97 1.93
CA LEU A 47 8.41 -4.46 2.07
C LEU A 47 8.67 -5.69 1.18
N VAL A 48 8.15 -5.67 -0.02
CA VAL A 48 8.29 -6.70 -1.05
C VAL A 48 9.19 -6.21 -2.18
N GLU A 49 9.69 -7.12 -2.98
CA GLU A 49 10.45 -6.76 -4.17
C GLU A 49 9.59 -5.89 -5.12
N PRO A 50 10.04 -4.67 -5.50
CA PRO A 50 9.25 -3.75 -6.34
C PRO A 50 8.80 -4.35 -7.68
N ALA A 51 9.56 -5.29 -8.24
CA ALA A 51 9.19 -6.00 -9.45
C ALA A 51 7.96 -6.91 -9.25
N ARG A 52 7.85 -7.58 -8.10
CA ARG A 52 6.67 -8.39 -7.75
C ARG A 52 5.42 -7.50 -7.62
N LEU A 53 5.54 -6.37 -6.91
CA LEU A 53 4.45 -5.41 -6.80
C LEU A 53 4.01 -4.88 -8.17
N ARG A 54 4.96 -4.52 -9.03
CA ARG A 54 4.67 -4.08 -10.41
C ARG A 54 3.85 -5.11 -11.16
N ASN A 55 4.22 -6.37 -11.13
CA ASN A 55 3.50 -7.45 -11.82
C ASN A 55 2.05 -7.59 -11.33
N VAL A 56 1.82 -7.49 -10.02
CA VAL A 56 0.48 -7.52 -9.43
C VAL A 56 -0.35 -6.32 -9.88
N VAL A 57 0.21 -5.11 -9.79
CA VAL A 57 -0.43 -3.87 -10.23
C VAL A 57 -0.76 -3.92 -11.73
N GLU A 58 0.15 -4.40 -12.56
CA GLU A 58 -0.07 -4.57 -14.00
C GLU A 58 -1.22 -5.53 -14.28
N THR A 59 -1.29 -6.63 -13.56
CA THR A 59 -2.38 -7.60 -13.70
C THR A 59 -3.72 -7.01 -13.29
N ILE A 60 -3.78 -6.34 -12.14
CA ILE A 60 -5.02 -5.69 -11.66
C ILE A 60 -5.48 -4.61 -12.64
N ALA A 61 -4.55 -3.81 -13.17
CA ALA A 61 -4.82 -2.71 -14.09
C ALA A 61 -5.02 -3.14 -15.55
N ALA A 62 -4.84 -4.41 -15.89
CA ALA A 62 -4.81 -4.90 -17.28
C ALA A 62 -6.08 -4.56 -18.09
N ARG A 63 -7.23 -4.40 -17.42
CA ARG A 63 -8.51 -4.04 -18.02
C ARG A 63 -8.93 -2.59 -17.80
N GLY A 64 -8.01 -1.73 -17.32
CA GLY A 64 -8.27 -0.31 -17.05
C GLY A 64 -8.78 0.01 -15.65
N ALA A 65 -8.64 -0.89 -14.69
CA ALA A 65 -8.85 -0.58 -13.28
C ALA A 65 -7.78 0.40 -12.79
N ARG A 66 -8.14 1.29 -11.88
CA ARG A 66 -7.24 2.22 -11.20
C ARG A 66 -6.91 1.71 -9.82
N GLY A 67 -5.88 2.27 -9.19
CA GLY A 67 -5.52 1.85 -7.86
C GLY A 67 -4.86 2.93 -7.01
N HIS A 68 -5.03 2.73 -5.72
CA HIS A 68 -4.48 3.57 -4.67
C HIS A 68 -3.81 2.67 -3.64
N CYS A 69 -2.54 2.93 -3.36
CA CYS A 69 -1.80 2.23 -2.33
C CYS A 69 -1.66 3.10 -1.09
N VAL A 70 -1.80 2.50 0.07
CA VAL A 70 -1.48 3.11 1.35
C VAL A 70 -0.35 2.31 1.97
N MET A 71 0.83 2.92 2.03
CA MET A 71 2.00 2.34 2.70
C MET A 71 1.93 2.69 4.18
N ILE A 72 1.86 1.67 5.02
CA ILE A 72 1.89 1.80 6.48
C ILE A 72 3.34 1.70 6.94
N ILE A 73 3.79 2.68 7.71
CA ILE A 73 5.19 2.76 8.17
C ILE A 73 5.17 3.08 9.67
N ASP A 74 5.93 2.33 10.44
CA ASP A 74 6.24 2.74 11.81
C ASP A 74 7.36 3.80 11.79
N PRO A 75 7.22 4.93 12.52
CA PRO A 75 8.27 5.95 12.61
C PRO A 75 9.62 5.40 13.09
N VAL A 76 9.62 4.33 13.88
CA VAL A 76 10.84 3.67 14.34
C VAL A 76 11.55 2.97 13.18
N GLU A 77 10.81 2.37 12.25
CA GLU A 77 11.37 1.75 11.06
C GLU A 77 11.96 2.80 10.10
N GLU A 78 11.34 3.97 9.96
CA GLU A 78 11.85 5.04 9.10
C GLU A 78 13.10 5.71 9.68
N THR A 79 13.12 5.95 10.99
CA THR A 79 14.18 6.71 11.65
C THR A 79 15.36 5.87 12.11
N PHE A 80 15.13 4.58 12.38
CA PHE A 80 16.11 3.63 12.93
C PHE A 80 16.87 4.25 14.13
N PRO A 81 16.21 4.49 15.26
CA PRO A 81 16.81 5.21 16.40
C PRO A 81 17.74 4.35 17.27
N PHE A 82 18.01 3.12 16.85
CA PHE A 82 18.78 2.15 17.63
C PHE A 82 20.26 2.53 17.68
N ARG A 83 20.87 2.30 18.86
CA ARG A 83 22.27 2.58 19.14
C ARG A 83 22.90 1.44 19.95
N GLY A 84 24.23 1.25 19.77
CA GLY A 84 24.95 0.20 20.48
C GLY A 84 24.50 -1.20 20.05
N GLN A 85 24.58 -2.14 20.99
CA GLN A 85 24.15 -3.50 20.70
C GLN A 85 22.62 -3.58 20.61
N ALA A 86 22.12 -4.21 19.57
CA ALA A 86 20.69 -4.44 19.36
C ALA A 86 20.44 -5.87 18.90
N GLU A 87 19.29 -6.40 19.28
CA GLU A 87 18.76 -7.66 18.76
C GLU A 87 17.42 -7.36 18.07
N LEU A 88 17.34 -7.68 16.79
CA LEU A 88 16.13 -7.55 16.00
C LEU A 88 15.51 -8.93 15.83
N GLU A 89 14.21 -9.04 16.07
CA GLU A 89 13.45 -10.27 15.88
C GLU A 89 12.51 -10.07 14.67
N ASN A 90 12.49 -11.04 13.76
CA ASN A 90 11.49 -11.10 12.71
C ASN A 90 10.20 -11.71 13.28
N PRO A 91 9.10 -10.96 13.36
CA PRO A 91 7.85 -11.46 13.93
C PRO A 91 7.18 -12.57 13.10
N GLU A 92 7.57 -12.75 11.83
CA GLU A 92 6.96 -13.76 10.96
C GLU A 92 7.53 -15.16 11.18
N ASP A 93 8.83 -15.29 11.41
CA ASP A 93 9.52 -16.58 11.51
C ASP A 93 10.32 -16.75 12.81
N GLY A 94 10.35 -15.72 13.67
CA GLY A 94 11.08 -15.73 14.93
C GLY A 94 12.60 -15.71 14.77
N THR A 95 13.14 -15.37 13.59
CA THR A 95 14.59 -15.26 13.41
C THR A 95 15.13 -14.02 14.12
N HIS A 96 16.29 -14.18 14.76
CA HIS A 96 16.96 -13.10 15.49
C HIS A 96 18.20 -12.65 14.75
N LEU A 97 18.36 -11.33 14.61
CA LEU A 97 19.56 -10.70 14.09
C LEU A 97 20.24 -9.89 15.19
N ARG A 98 21.43 -10.31 15.61
CA ARG A 98 22.24 -9.56 16.57
C ARG A 98 23.15 -8.59 15.84
N ILE A 99 23.05 -7.32 16.25
CA ILE A 99 23.85 -6.22 15.69
C ILE A 99 24.81 -5.77 16.79
N GLY A 100 26.12 -5.83 16.49
CA GLY A 100 27.16 -5.41 17.46
C GLY A 100 27.15 -3.91 17.73
N ASP A 101 26.89 -3.08 16.73
CA ASP A 101 26.71 -1.64 16.86
C ASP A 101 25.70 -1.12 15.83
N ALA A 102 24.46 -0.95 16.29
CA ALA A 102 23.35 -0.43 15.48
C ALA A 102 23.57 1.03 15.03
N THR A 103 24.43 1.79 15.71
CA THR A 103 24.73 3.18 15.36
C THR A 103 25.32 3.28 13.95
N THR A 104 26.15 2.31 13.58
CA THR A 104 26.81 2.29 12.27
C THR A 104 25.85 1.91 11.11
N TRP A 105 24.71 1.29 11.42
CA TRP A 105 23.74 0.80 10.43
C TRP A 105 22.70 1.84 10.06
N GLY A 106 22.45 2.82 10.94
CA GLY A 106 21.31 3.72 10.82
C GLY A 106 21.28 4.53 9.52
N GLU A 107 22.42 5.00 9.04
CA GLU A 107 22.47 5.78 7.79
C GLU A 107 22.21 4.91 6.56
N ASP A 108 22.84 3.74 6.51
CA ASP A 108 22.66 2.80 5.40
C ASP A 108 21.24 2.25 5.35
N TYR A 109 20.66 1.96 6.51
CA TYR A 109 19.29 1.51 6.64
C TYR A 109 18.30 2.57 6.12
N ARG A 110 18.37 3.82 6.61
CA ARG A 110 17.51 4.91 6.15
C ARG A 110 17.62 5.14 4.64
N ARG A 111 18.82 5.07 4.10
CA ARG A 111 19.08 5.20 2.67
C ARG A 111 18.44 4.07 1.85
N ARG A 112 18.46 2.83 2.37
CA ARG A 112 17.83 1.67 1.73
C ARG A 112 16.30 1.77 1.75
N ILE A 113 15.71 2.15 2.89
CA ILE A 113 14.26 2.34 3.02
C ILE A 113 13.77 3.46 2.11
N ALA A 114 14.47 4.61 2.07
CA ALA A 114 14.12 5.71 1.17
C ALA A 114 14.14 5.27 -0.30
N ARG A 115 15.21 4.59 -0.72
CA ARG A 115 15.32 4.06 -2.09
C ARG A 115 14.22 3.07 -2.41
N HIS A 116 13.94 2.13 -1.50
CA HIS A 116 12.87 1.16 -1.67
C HIS A 116 11.51 1.84 -1.87
N ARG A 117 11.19 2.87 -1.09
CA ARG A 117 9.99 3.67 -1.25
C ARG A 117 9.91 4.37 -2.60
N ASP A 118 11.03 4.89 -3.10
CA ASP A 118 11.10 5.51 -4.43
C ASP A 118 10.85 4.46 -5.54
N GLU A 119 11.41 3.25 -5.40
CA GLU A 119 11.20 2.15 -6.33
C GLU A 119 9.75 1.65 -6.34
N VAL A 120 9.12 1.54 -5.16
CA VAL A 120 7.67 1.25 -5.02
C VAL A 120 6.84 2.33 -5.70
N THR A 121 7.16 3.61 -5.43
CA THR A 121 6.46 4.75 -6.06
C THR A 121 6.56 4.68 -7.59
N ALA A 122 7.74 4.42 -8.12
CA ALA A 122 7.96 4.29 -9.57
C ALA A 122 7.19 3.09 -10.17
N ALA A 123 7.15 1.96 -9.45
CA ALA A 123 6.40 0.79 -9.88
C ALA A 123 4.90 1.08 -10.02
N LEU A 124 4.33 1.83 -9.08
CA LEU A 124 2.91 2.22 -9.09
C LEU A 124 2.60 3.27 -10.15
N ALA A 125 3.46 4.29 -10.27
CA ALA A 125 3.28 5.40 -11.21
C ALA A 125 3.23 4.93 -12.66
N SER A 126 3.90 3.83 -13.02
CA SER A 126 3.89 3.25 -14.37
C SER A 126 2.49 2.90 -14.88
N ARG A 127 1.52 2.72 -13.98
CA ARG A 127 0.11 2.43 -14.27
C ARG A 127 -0.84 3.53 -13.78
N GLY A 128 -0.30 4.70 -13.41
CA GLY A 128 -1.10 5.82 -12.89
C GLY A 128 -1.70 5.55 -11.51
N TRP A 129 -1.15 4.59 -10.76
CA TRP A 129 -1.55 4.34 -9.39
C TRP A 129 -0.89 5.34 -8.44
N THR A 130 -1.57 5.65 -7.35
CA THR A 130 -1.05 6.58 -6.34
C THR A 130 -0.54 5.85 -5.11
N LEU A 131 0.47 6.43 -4.44
CA LEU A 131 0.95 6.00 -3.14
C LEU A 131 0.67 7.09 -2.11
N SER A 132 0.08 6.70 -0.98
CA SER A 132 -0.07 7.53 0.21
C SER A 132 0.70 6.88 1.36
N LEU A 133 1.46 7.67 2.10
CA LEU A 133 2.12 7.21 3.32
C LEU A 133 1.21 7.44 4.52
N HIS A 134 1.22 6.50 5.45
CA HIS A 134 0.56 6.59 6.74
C HIS A 134 1.51 6.07 7.83
N HIS A 135 1.76 6.90 8.83
CA HIS A 135 2.56 6.51 10.00
C HIS A 135 1.66 5.97 11.10
N THR A 136 2.09 4.90 11.76
CA THR A 136 1.31 4.20 12.79
C THR A 136 0.99 5.07 14.01
N ASP A 137 1.77 6.12 14.26
CA ASP A 137 1.56 7.11 15.32
C ASP A 137 0.52 8.18 14.98
N GLN A 138 -0.01 8.18 13.75
CA GLN A 138 -0.99 9.16 13.28
C GLN A 138 -2.40 8.57 13.21
N PRO A 139 -3.47 9.38 13.40
CA PRO A 139 -4.83 8.92 13.21
C PRO A 139 -5.10 8.48 11.76
N ALA A 140 -5.67 7.29 11.57
CA ALA A 140 -6.02 6.75 10.25
C ALA A 140 -7.02 7.62 9.46
N SER A 141 -7.79 8.49 10.14
CA SER A 141 -8.77 9.39 9.50
C SER A 141 -8.14 10.28 8.44
N GLY A 142 -6.89 10.73 8.64
CA GLY A 142 -6.19 11.60 7.69
C GLY A 142 -5.92 10.89 6.34
N VAL A 143 -5.42 9.67 6.39
CA VAL A 143 -5.15 8.89 5.17
C VAL A 143 -6.44 8.44 4.50
N VAL A 144 -7.48 8.09 5.26
CA VAL A 144 -8.80 7.73 4.72
C VAL A 144 -9.43 8.90 3.97
N LEU A 145 -9.41 10.12 4.53
CA LEU A 145 -9.91 11.32 3.85
C LEU A 145 -9.13 11.61 2.55
N ARG A 146 -7.82 11.47 2.57
CA ARG A 146 -6.98 11.62 1.38
C ARG A 146 -7.36 10.59 0.31
N LEU A 147 -7.53 9.33 0.69
CA LEU A 147 -7.92 8.25 -0.20
C LEU A 147 -9.30 8.51 -0.85
N LEU A 148 -10.28 8.94 -0.06
CA LEU A 148 -11.61 9.31 -0.56
C LEU A 148 -11.54 10.45 -1.59
N ASN A 149 -10.70 11.47 -1.35
CA ASN A 149 -10.48 12.56 -2.30
C ASN A 149 -9.82 12.07 -3.59
N LEU A 150 -8.82 11.19 -3.52
CA LEU A 150 -8.17 10.60 -4.69
C LEU A 150 -9.17 9.81 -5.53
N ILE A 151 -9.99 8.97 -4.92
CA ILE A 151 -11.05 8.19 -5.59
C ILE A 151 -12.09 9.12 -6.23
N ALA A 152 -12.52 10.18 -5.55
CA ALA A 152 -13.47 11.13 -6.11
C ALA A 152 -12.90 11.85 -7.33
N THR A 153 -11.63 12.26 -7.28
CA THR A 153 -10.94 12.95 -8.38
C THR A 153 -10.74 12.00 -9.57
N SER A 154 -10.34 10.75 -9.33
CA SER A 154 -10.13 9.76 -10.39
C SER A 154 -11.42 9.47 -11.15
N ARG A 155 -12.54 9.36 -10.44
CA ARG A 155 -13.88 9.16 -11.02
C ARG A 155 -14.35 10.38 -11.81
N GLY A 156 -14.12 11.59 -11.29
CA GLY A 156 -14.43 12.83 -11.99
C GLY A 156 -13.68 12.97 -13.31
N ALA A 157 -12.39 12.66 -13.32
CA ALA A 157 -11.57 12.68 -14.53
C ALA A 157 -12.01 11.63 -15.57
N ALA A 158 -12.48 10.45 -15.13
CA ALA A 158 -13.00 9.43 -16.03
C ALA A 158 -14.32 9.83 -16.70
N ALA A 159 -15.17 10.56 -15.98
CA ALA A 159 -16.45 11.05 -16.50
C ALA A 159 -16.29 12.15 -17.55
N LEU A 160 -15.14 12.82 -17.60
CA LEU A 160 -14.84 13.92 -18.54
C LEU A 160 -14.09 13.43 -19.81
N GLN A 161 -13.71 12.16 -19.90
CA GLN A 161 -13.10 11.62 -21.10
C GLN A 161 -14.18 11.40 -22.17
N PRO A 162 -14.11 12.09 -23.35
CA PRO A 162 -15.05 11.83 -24.44
C PRO A 162 -14.93 10.38 -24.88
N LEU A 163 -16.08 9.73 -25.09
CA LEU A 163 -16.14 8.43 -25.77
C LEU A 163 -15.40 8.56 -27.11
N ALA A 164 -14.33 7.77 -27.27
CA ALA A 164 -13.65 7.68 -28.55
C ALA A 164 -14.69 7.28 -29.62
N PRO A 165 -14.77 7.97 -30.77
CA PRO A 165 -15.70 7.60 -31.82
C PRO A 165 -15.36 6.17 -32.27
N GLY A 166 -16.35 5.29 -32.18
CA GLY A 166 -16.25 3.91 -32.61
C GLY A 166 -15.81 3.84 -34.09
N ARG A 167 -14.83 3.00 -34.34
CA ARG A 167 -14.51 2.53 -35.69
C ARG A 167 -15.39 1.34 -36.02
#